data_3fdd688592a9bb7fecca3709f502f09f
#
_entry.id   3fdd688592a9bb7fecca3709f502f09f
#
_cell.length_a   1.000
_cell.length_b   1.000
_cell.length_c   1.000
_cell.angle_alpha   90.00
_cell.angle_beta   90.00
_cell.angle_gamma   90.00
#
_symmetry.space_group_name_H-M   'P 1'
#
loop_
_entity.id
_entity.type
_entity.pdbx_description
1 polymer ?
#
loop_
_entity_poly.entity_id
_entity_poly.type
_entity_poly.pdbx_seq_one_letter_code
_entity_poly.pdbx_strand_id
1 'polypeptide(L)'
;MGVNIKKIKAYLEKELSKKWANLDFECEYEKDSVTFAASLTLNNHDDDIRAIIEAYEGGGSLFRAVFDKIDLTEDVLRLLNEFNADDPFFKAYVRQDGFLELRHFFVCYDESMFKSYASEFLIRLADMADNEILQALTENTYVEE
;
A
#
# COMPACT_ATOMS: atom_id res chain seq x y z
N MET A 1 -1.73 18.82 16.59
CA MET A 1 -2.15 19.37 15.31
C MET A 1 -2.13 18.28 14.27
N GLY A 2 -3.19 18.19 13.51
CA GLY A 2 -3.28 17.21 12.44
C GLY A 2 -3.03 17.82 11.07
N VAL A 3 -3.25 17.04 10.04
CA VAL A 3 -3.17 17.50 8.66
C VAL A 3 -4.53 18.02 8.20
N ASN A 4 -4.53 18.89 7.22
CA ASN A 4 -5.75 19.39 6.61
C ASN A 4 -6.23 18.39 5.54
N ILE A 5 -7.31 17.69 5.83
CA ILE A 5 -7.83 16.62 4.97
C ILE A 5 -8.22 17.16 3.58
N LYS A 6 -8.76 18.36 3.49
CA LYS A 6 -9.12 18.97 2.19
C LYS A 6 -7.87 19.20 1.32
N LYS A 7 -6.77 19.63 1.92
CA LYS A 7 -5.50 19.79 1.20
C LYS A 7 -4.90 18.46 0.78
N ILE A 8 -5.01 17.45 1.63
CA ILE A 8 -4.58 16.10 1.30
C ILE A 8 -5.39 15.56 0.12
N LYS A 9 -6.71 15.71 0.15
CA LYS A 9 -7.58 15.30 -0.94
C LYS A 9 -7.19 15.99 -2.25
N ALA A 10 -6.97 17.31 -2.21
CA ALA A 10 -6.56 18.07 -3.38
C ALA A 10 -5.21 17.60 -3.94
N TYR A 11 -4.26 17.30 -3.06
CA TYR A 11 -2.96 16.74 -3.46
C TYR A 11 -3.12 15.39 -4.15
N LEU A 12 -3.89 14.48 -3.56
CA LEU A 12 -4.09 13.15 -4.10
C LEU A 12 -4.76 13.20 -5.48
N GLU A 13 -5.78 14.02 -5.63
CA GLU A 13 -6.53 14.12 -6.87
C GLU A 13 -5.78 14.86 -7.97
N LYS A 14 -5.03 15.91 -7.62
CA LYS A 14 -4.46 16.83 -8.61
C LYS A 14 -2.98 16.59 -8.89
N GLU A 15 -2.20 16.32 -7.85
CA GLU A 15 -0.75 16.17 -8.00
C GLU A 15 -0.31 14.73 -8.13
N LEU A 16 -0.78 13.88 -7.21
CA LEU A 16 -0.38 12.48 -7.22
C LEU A 16 -0.94 11.73 -8.42
N SER A 17 -2.20 12.00 -8.78
CA SER A 17 -2.83 11.36 -9.93
C SER A 17 -2.13 11.73 -11.24
N LYS A 18 -1.60 12.95 -11.37
CA LYS A 18 -0.82 13.35 -12.55
C LYS A 18 0.52 12.66 -12.64
N LYS A 19 1.18 12.52 -11.50
CA LYS A 19 2.49 11.84 -11.42
C LYS A 19 2.37 10.38 -11.82
N TRP A 20 1.20 9.79 -11.62
CA TRP A 20 0.92 8.40 -11.91
C TRP A 20 -0.27 8.30 -12.88
N ALA A 21 -0.19 9.02 -13.99
CA ALA A 21 -1.28 9.25 -14.94
C ALA A 21 -1.89 8.00 -15.56
N ASN A 22 -1.17 6.86 -15.51
CA ASN A 22 -1.67 5.59 -16.06
C ASN A 22 -2.49 4.79 -15.05
N LEU A 23 -2.67 5.31 -13.84
CA LEU A 23 -3.43 4.63 -12.79
C LEU A 23 -4.85 5.16 -12.74
N ASP A 24 -5.79 4.26 -12.53
CA ASP A 24 -7.20 4.59 -12.36
C ASP A 24 -7.47 4.79 -10.87
N PHE A 25 -7.57 6.05 -10.44
CA PHE A 25 -7.69 6.41 -9.05
C PHE A 25 -9.14 6.66 -8.64
N GLU A 26 -9.49 6.16 -7.45
CA GLU A 26 -10.73 6.47 -6.76
C GLU A 26 -10.40 7.22 -5.48
N CYS A 27 -11.17 8.25 -5.17
CA CYS A 27 -10.96 9.02 -3.95
C CYS A 27 -12.28 9.15 -3.20
N GLU A 28 -12.32 8.66 -1.96
CA GLU A 28 -13.46 8.81 -1.06
C GLU A 28 -13.10 9.85 0.01
N TYR A 29 -13.97 10.84 0.17
CA TYR A 29 -13.78 11.90 1.15
C TYR A 29 -14.88 11.82 2.20
N GLU A 30 -14.46 11.72 3.46
CA GLU A 30 -15.34 11.79 4.61
C GLU A 30 -14.95 13.03 5.44
N LYS A 31 -15.74 13.34 6.46
CA LYS A 31 -15.52 14.52 7.29
C LYS A 31 -14.11 14.57 7.89
N ASP A 32 -13.63 13.43 8.39
CA ASP A 32 -12.40 13.36 9.16
C ASP A 32 -11.31 12.52 8.48
N SER A 33 -11.55 12.07 7.24
CA SER A 33 -10.61 11.20 6.55
C SER A 33 -10.76 11.28 5.03
N VAL A 34 -9.70 10.87 4.35
CA VAL A 34 -9.73 10.66 2.90
C VAL A 34 -9.07 9.33 2.60
N THR A 35 -9.67 8.57 1.70
CA THR A 35 -9.12 7.31 1.19
C THR A 35 -8.93 7.42 -0.31
N PHE A 36 -7.74 7.12 -0.76
CA PHE A 36 -7.35 7.20 -2.16
C PHE A 36 -6.87 5.82 -2.57
N ALA A 37 -7.48 5.25 -3.60
CA ALA A 37 -7.19 3.88 -4.01
C ALA A 37 -6.96 3.79 -5.51
N ALA A 38 -6.03 2.93 -5.91
CA ALA A 38 -5.71 2.70 -7.31
C ALA A 38 -5.35 1.24 -7.53
N SER A 39 -5.69 0.72 -8.69
CA SER A 39 -5.18 -0.58 -9.14
C SER A 39 -3.93 -0.35 -9.96
N LEU A 40 -2.90 -1.14 -9.73
CA LEU A 40 -1.66 -1.05 -10.50
C LEU A 40 -1.07 -2.43 -10.74
N THR A 41 -0.28 -2.54 -11.80
CA THR A 41 0.42 -3.78 -12.12
C THR A 41 1.90 -3.58 -11.87
N LEU A 42 2.48 -4.44 -11.04
CA LEU A 42 3.93 -4.44 -10.84
C LEU A 42 4.60 -5.29 -11.93
N ASN A 43 5.80 -4.89 -12.33
CA ASN A 43 6.64 -5.73 -13.20
C ASN A 43 6.89 -7.07 -12.50
N ASN A 44 6.88 -8.15 -13.26
CA ASN A 44 7.08 -9.52 -12.76
C ASN A 44 5.94 -10.06 -11.90
N HIS A 45 4.78 -9.39 -11.89
CA HIS A 45 3.57 -9.88 -11.25
C HIS A 45 2.44 -9.92 -12.27
N ASP A 46 1.70 -11.01 -12.30
CA ASP A 46 0.65 -11.23 -13.30
C ASP A 46 -0.65 -10.52 -12.95
N ASP A 47 -0.92 -10.35 -11.65
CA ASP A 47 -2.18 -9.78 -11.19
C ASP A 47 -2.02 -8.34 -10.75
N ASP A 48 -3.09 -7.56 -10.90
CA ASP A 48 -3.13 -6.19 -10.40
C ASP A 48 -3.12 -6.20 -8.88
N ILE A 49 -2.45 -5.21 -8.31
CA ILE A 49 -2.50 -4.97 -6.88
C ILE A 49 -3.28 -3.69 -6.61
N ARG A 50 -3.83 -3.58 -5.41
CA ARG A 50 -4.56 -2.39 -5.00
C ARG A 50 -3.72 -1.59 -4.02
N ALA A 51 -3.36 -0.38 -4.42
CA ALA A 51 -2.66 0.57 -3.56
C ALA A 51 -3.68 1.48 -2.89
N ILE A 52 -3.61 1.60 -1.56
CA ILE A 52 -4.57 2.36 -0.77
C ILE A 52 -3.82 3.33 0.13
N ILE A 53 -4.21 4.60 0.08
CA ILE A 53 -3.66 5.65 0.94
C ILE A 53 -4.81 6.19 1.76
N GLU A 54 -4.73 6.07 3.09
CA GLU A 54 -5.72 6.62 4.02
C GLU A 54 -5.07 7.71 4.86
N ALA A 55 -5.73 8.85 4.98
CA ALA A 55 -5.26 9.94 5.82
C ALA A 55 -6.39 10.42 6.72
N TYR A 56 -6.07 10.65 7.99
CA TYR A 56 -7.02 11.05 9.02
C TYR A 56 -6.67 12.43 9.57
N GLU A 57 -7.68 13.18 9.97
CA GLU A 57 -7.53 14.55 10.48
C GLU A 57 -6.54 14.65 11.64
N GLY A 58 -6.47 13.62 12.48
CA GLY A 58 -5.51 13.57 13.59
C GLY A 58 -4.06 13.36 13.19
N GLY A 59 -3.78 13.21 11.90
CA GLY A 59 -2.43 13.02 11.39
C GLY A 59 -2.04 11.57 11.16
N GLY A 60 -2.79 10.61 11.66
CA GLY A 60 -2.55 9.20 11.40
C GLY A 60 -2.78 8.90 9.92
N SER A 61 -1.90 8.11 9.33
CA SER A 61 -1.99 7.74 7.92
C SER A 61 -1.59 6.29 7.76
N LEU A 62 -2.25 5.60 6.84
CA LEU A 62 -2.01 4.19 6.57
C LEU A 62 -1.88 3.97 5.08
N PHE A 63 -0.75 3.42 4.67
CA PHE A 63 -0.50 3.02 3.29
C PHE A 63 -0.60 1.51 3.21
N ARG A 64 -1.38 1.02 2.25
CA ARG A 64 -1.58 -0.41 2.06
C ARG A 64 -1.41 -0.81 0.61
N ALA A 65 -0.82 -1.97 0.38
CA ALA A 65 -0.80 -2.60 -0.92
C ALA A 65 -1.39 -4.01 -0.75
N VAL A 66 -2.52 -4.27 -1.40
CA VAL A 66 -3.23 -5.54 -1.28
C VAL A 66 -2.95 -6.38 -2.52
N PHE A 67 -2.41 -7.57 -2.29
CA PHE A 67 -2.09 -8.55 -3.32
C PHE A 67 -3.19 -9.61 -3.36
N ASP A 68 -2.95 -10.69 -4.05
CA ASP A 68 -3.92 -11.77 -4.20
C ASP A 68 -3.99 -12.65 -2.94
N LYS A 69 -4.97 -13.54 -2.88
CA LYS A 69 -5.06 -14.53 -1.81
C LYS A 69 -3.91 -15.53 -1.90
N ILE A 70 -3.35 -15.86 -0.75
CA ILE A 70 -2.30 -16.88 -0.66
C ILE A 70 -2.64 -17.87 0.44
N ASP A 71 -2.12 -19.11 0.31
CA ASP A 71 -2.28 -20.11 1.35
C ASP A 71 -1.31 -19.83 2.50
N LEU A 72 -1.82 -19.87 3.73
CA LEU A 72 -0.99 -19.67 4.91
C LEU A 72 -0.36 -21.00 5.34
N THR A 73 0.84 -21.27 4.84
CA THR A 73 1.62 -22.45 5.15
C THR A 73 2.81 -22.10 6.03
N GLU A 74 3.53 -23.11 6.52
CA GLU A 74 4.76 -22.88 7.28
C GLU A 74 5.81 -22.13 6.45
N ASP A 75 5.91 -22.44 5.16
CA ASP A 75 6.82 -21.73 4.26
C ASP A 75 6.43 -20.27 4.10
N VAL A 76 5.14 -19.98 3.99
CA VAL A 76 4.63 -18.60 3.91
C VAL A 76 4.93 -17.85 5.21
N LEU A 77 4.74 -18.48 6.36
CA LEU A 77 5.06 -17.85 7.64
C LEU A 77 6.54 -17.51 7.75
N ARG A 78 7.41 -18.40 7.29
CA ARG A 78 8.85 -18.13 7.26
C ARG A 78 9.19 -16.97 6.34
N LEU A 79 8.60 -16.94 5.14
CA LEU A 79 8.80 -15.84 4.17
C LEU A 79 8.30 -14.51 4.72
N LEU A 80 7.15 -14.50 5.40
CA LEU A 80 6.64 -13.29 6.05
C LEU A 80 7.62 -12.76 7.10
N ASN A 81 8.17 -13.66 7.92
CA ASN A 81 9.16 -13.27 8.93
C ASN A 81 10.43 -12.71 8.29
N GLU A 82 10.91 -13.32 7.22
CA GLU A 82 12.07 -12.83 6.47
C GLU A 82 11.81 -11.45 5.87
N PHE A 83 10.66 -11.29 5.22
CA PHE A 83 10.28 -10.00 4.64
C PHE A 83 10.24 -8.91 5.70
N ASN A 84 9.57 -9.17 6.81
CA ASN A 84 9.40 -8.18 7.89
C ASN A 84 10.70 -7.84 8.59
N ALA A 85 11.67 -8.77 8.59
CA ALA A 85 13.00 -8.50 9.14
C ALA A 85 13.86 -7.65 8.22
N ASP A 86 13.72 -7.84 6.91
CA ASP A 86 14.59 -7.20 5.92
C ASP A 86 14.06 -5.85 5.42
N ASP A 87 12.74 -5.71 5.27
CA ASP A 87 12.19 -4.47 4.70
C ASP A 87 11.97 -3.44 5.79
N PRO A 88 12.59 -2.26 5.67
CA PRO A 88 12.46 -1.22 6.69
C PRO A 88 11.17 -0.41 6.58
N PHE A 89 10.46 -0.47 5.45
CA PHE A 89 9.30 0.37 5.19
C PHE A 89 7.99 -0.40 5.36
N PHE A 90 7.85 -1.53 4.68
CA PHE A 90 6.61 -2.30 4.71
C PHE A 90 6.64 -3.41 5.75
N LYS A 91 5.47 -3.69 6.31
CA LYS A 91 5.21 -4.93 7.04
C LYS A 91 4.21 -5.75 6.24
N ALA A 92 4.49 -7.03 6.11
CA ALA A 92 3.66 -7.96 5.34
C ALA A 92 2.89 -8.88 6.27
N TYR A 93 1.63 -9.14 5.94
CA TYR A 93 0.83 -10.11 6.66
C TYR A 93 -0.29 -10.65 5.76
N VAL A 94 -0.85 -11.76 6.17
CA VAL A 94 -2.01 -12.35 5.49
C VAL A 94 -3.26 -11.98 6.30
N ARG A 95 -4.20 -11.30 5.66
CA ARG A 95 -5.44 -10.84 6.29
C ARG A 95 -6.32 -12.04 6.65
N GLN A 96 -7.34 -11.81 7.49
CA GLN A 96 -8.31 -12.85 7.85
C GLN A 96 -9.03 -13.42 6.62
N ASP A 97 -9.23 -12.58 5.60
CA ASP A 97 -9.85 -13.00 4.35
C ASP A 97 -8.87 -13.70 3.39
N GLY A 98 -7.61 -13.89 3.79
CA GLY A 98 -6.60 -14.62 3.04
C GLY A 98 -5.75 -13.77 2.10
N PHE A 99 -6.04 -12.49 1.93
CA PHE A 99 -5.25 -11.62 1.05
C PHE A 99 -3.93 -11.23 1.70
N LEU A 100 -2.87 -11.25 0.90
CA LEU A 100 -1.56 -10.74 1.30
C LEU A 100 -1.60 -9.21 1.25
N GLU A 101 -1.13 -8.55 2.31
CA GLU A 101 -1.11 -7.09 2.38
C GLU A 101 0.24 -6.60 2.88
N LEU A 102 0.78 -5.58 2.22
CA LEU A 102 1.90 -4.79 2.71
C LEU A 102 1.33 -3.52 3.33
N ARG A 103 1.87 -3.11 4.47
CA ARG A 103 1.32 -1.99 5.23
C ARG A 103 2.44 -1.10 5.78
N HIS A 104 2.19 0.21 5.78
CA HIS A 104 3.04 1.19 6.43
C HIS A 104 2.16 2.23 7.12
N PHE A 105 2.27 2.32 8.44
CA PHE A 105 1.56 3.31 9.26
C PHE A 105 2.51 4.40 9.70
N PHE A 106 2.04 5.65 9.70
CA PHE A 106 2.83 6.77 10.17
C PHE A 106 1.93 7.90 10.63
N VAL A 107 2.52 8.88 11.34
CA VAL A 107 1.82 10.08 11.78
C VAL A 107 2.46 11.28 11.10
N CYS A 108 1.65 12.09 10.44
CA CYS A 108 2.08 13.32 9.80
C CYS A 108 1.69 14.52 10.63
N TYR A 109 2.60 15.48 10.74
CA TYR A 109 2.34 16.73 11.45
C TYR A 109 1.90 17.85 10.51
N ASP A 110 2.17 17.72 9.21
CA ASP A 110 1.75 18.70 8.19
C ASP A 110 1.60 18.03 6.82
N GLU A 111 1.06 18.77 5.87
CA GLU A 111 0.80 18.28 4.51
C GLU A 111 2.08 17.99 3.74
N SER A 112 3.13 18.75 3.97
CA SER A 112 4.43 18.53 3.32
C SER A 112 5.01 17.17 3.67
N MET A 113 4.92 16.79 4.95
CA MET A 113 5.36 15.49 5.43
C MET A 113 4.53 14.37 4.79
N PHE A 114 3.21 14.55 4.71
CA PHE A 114 2.32 13.59 4.06
C PHE A 114 2.70 13.39 2.59
N LYS A 115 2.93 14.48 1.86
CA LYS A 115 3.31 14.42 0.43
C LYS A 115 4.60 13.62 0.22
N SER A 116 5.59 13.83 1.09
CA SER A 116 6.85 13.08 1.02
C SER A 116 6.63 11.60 1.22
N TYR A 117 5.85 11.21 2.22
CA TYR A 117 5.58 9.81 2.50
C TYR A 117 4.73 9.15 1.40
N ALA A 118 3.75 9.85 0.85
CA ALA A 118 2.92 9.33 -0.23
C ALA A 118 3.75 9.05 -1.48
N SER A 119 4.65 9.96 -1.84
CA SER A 119 5.56 9.75 -2.96
C SER A 119 6.50 8.57 -2.72
N GLU A 120 7.04 8.46 -1.52
CA GLU A 120 7.94 7.37 -1.15
C GLU A 120 7.22 6.03 -1.16
N PHE A 121 5.98 5.98 -0.70
CA PHE A 121 5.16 4.76 -0.74
C PHE A 121 5.09 4.20 -2.16
N LEU A 122 4.76 5.04 -3.14
CA LEU A 122 4.63 4.59 -4.52
C LEU A 122 5.97 4.16 -5.12
N ILE A 123 7.05 4.86 -4.81
CA ILE A 123 8.40 4.50 -5.26
C ILE A 123 8.81 3.15 -4.68
N ARG A 124 8.63 2.96 -3.37
CA ARG A 124 8.99 1.71 -2.70
C ARG A 124 8.10 0.55 -3.16
N LEU A 125 6.83 0.84 -3.45
CA LEU A 125 5.93 -0.18 -3.98
C LEU A 125 6.39 -0.64 -5.37
N ALA A 126 6.82 0.29 -6.22
CA ALA A 126 7.38 -0.07 -7.52
C ALA A 126 8.64 -0.93 -7.37
N ASP A 127 9.49 -0.63 -6.40
CA ASP A 127 10.70 -1.43 -6.13
C ASP A 127 10.37 -2.84 -5.64
N MET A 128 9.19 -3.06 -5.08
CA MET A 128 8.77 -4.40 -4.64
C MET A 128 8.65 -5.38 -5.81
N ALA A 129 8.53 -4.92 -7.05
CA ALA A 129 8.51 -5.79 -8.22
C ALA A 129 9.75 -6.70 -8.30
N ASP A 130 10.89 -6.23 -7.80
CA ASP A 130 12.14 -6.97 -7.83
C ASP A 130 12.47 -7.66 -6.48
N ASN A 131 11.56 -7.62 -5.51
CA ASN A 131 11.78 -8.23 -4.21
C ASN A 131 11.57 -9.74 -4.30
N GLU A 132 12.62 -10.52 -4.08
CA GLU A 132 12.59 -11.97 -4.21
C GLU A 132 11.68 -12.65 -3.19
N ILE A 133 11.63 -12.12 -1.96
CA ILE A 133 10.78 -12.69 -0.91
C ILE A 133 9.31 -12.46 -1.25
N LEU A 134 8.97 -11.26 -1.72
CA LEU A 134 7.62 -10.95 -2.14
C LEU A 134 7.18 -11.79 -3.32
N GLN A 135 8.07 -12.01 -4.29
CA GLN A 135 7.79 -12.89 -5.43
C GLN A 135 7.48 -14.31 -4.95
N ALA A 136 8.28 -14.83 -4.01
CA ALA A 136 8.05 -16.15 -3.43
C ALA A 136 6.71 -16.22 -2.69
N LEU A 137 6.33 -15.16 -1.97
CA LEU A 137 5.04 -15.09 -1.29
C LEU A 137 3.87 -15.13 -2.28
N THR A 138 3.95 -14.37 -3.36
CA THR A 138 2.87 -14.29 -4.35
C THR A 138 2.76 -15.56 -5.19
N GLU A 139 3.80 -16.38 -5.26
CA GLU A 139 3.75 -17.71 -5.90
C GLU A 139 2.89 -18.71 -5.12
N ASN A 140 2.59 -18.44 -3.85
CA ASN A 140 1.77 -19.29 -3.00
C ASN A 140 0.27 -18.94 -3.11
N THR A 141 -0.19 -18.63 -4.31
CA THR A 141 -1.57 -18.25 -4.58
C THR A 141 -2.55 -19.31 -4.08
N TYR A 142 -3.61 -18.86 -3.45
CA TYR A 142 -4.69 -19.73 -3.00
C TYR A 142 -5.42 -20.35 -4.19
N VAL A 143 -5.55 -21.69 -4.18
CA VAL A 143 -6.29 -22.41 -5.21
C VAL A 143 -7.58 -22.95 -4.59
N GLU A 144 -8.72 -22.46 -5.08
CA GLU A 144 -10.02 -22.92 -4.67
C GLU A 144 -10.36 -24.21 -5.42
N GLU A 145 -10.54 -25.29 -4.68
CA GLU A 145 -10.93 -26.57 -5.24
C GLU A 145 -12.45 -26.72 -5.31
#